data_58259ed4f50cd8b3fae7e84fe81b0e6b
#
_entry.id   58259ed4f50cd8b3fae7e84fe81b0e6b
#
_cell.length_a   1.000
_cell.length_b   1.000
_cell.length_c   1.000
_cell.angle_alpha   90.00
_cell.angle_beta   90.00
_cell.angle_gamma   90.00
#
_symmetry.space_group_name_H-M   'P 1'
#
loop_
_entity.id
_entity.type
_entity.pdbx_description
1 polymer ?
#
loop_
_entity_poly.entity_id
_entity_poly.type
_entity_poly.pdbx_seq_one_letter_code
_entity_poly.pdbx_strand_id
1 'polypeptide(L)'
;MSEETSNNEAARRDVVIELYESLAATAERPVERTASRWIGEAEAIAADLIDAPDDPDVIHDRATHIVSLLENVDETGDQVATEHVEIAKALAGRLASD
;
A
#
# COMPACT_ATOMS: atom_id res chain seq x y z
N MET A 1 19.32 -21.86 -0.20
CA MET A 1 18.23 -21.77 0.79
C MET A 1 18.18 -20.42 1.43
N SER A 2 19.27 -20.00 2.10
CA SER A 2 19.28 -18.67 2.71
C SER A 2 19.13 -17.56 1.68
N GLU A 3 19.58 -17.77 0.46
CA GLU A 3 19.42 -16.80 -0.62
C GLU A 3 17.95 -16.57 -0.97
N GLU A 4 17.15 -17.64 -1.00
CA GLU A 4 15.73 -17.52 -1.28
C GLU A 4 15.03 -16.71 -0.20
N THR A 5 15.36 -16.96 1.06
CA THR A 5 14.78 -16.23 2.18
C THR A 5 15.15 -14.76 2.09
N SER A 6 16.41 -14.45 1.79
CA SER A 6 16.85 -13.06 1.63
C SER A 6 16.14 -12.37 0.46
N ASN A 7 15.97 -13.08 -0.65
CA ASN A 7 15.27 -12.53 -1.81
C ASN A 7 13.81 -12.25 -1.51
N ASN A 8 13.16 -13.12 -0.74
CA ASN A 8 11.77 -12.92 -0.35
C ASN A 8 11.62 -11.71 0.57
N GLU A 9 12.55 -11.52 1.50
CA GLU A 9 12.54 -10.37 2.38
C GLU A 9 12.75 -9.08 1.62
N ALA A 10 13.71 -9.05 0.69
CA ALA A 10 13.98 -7.88 -0.13
C ALA A 10 12.78 -7.56 -1.01
N ALA A 11 12.18 -8.59 -1.63
CA ALA A 11 11.01 -8.39 -2.48
C ALA A 11 9.83 -7.83 -1.68
N ARG A 12 9.61 -8.34 -0.48
CA ARG A 12 8.54 -7.89 0.39
C ARG A 12 8.75 -6.43 0.79
N ARG A 13 9.99 -6.08 1.15
CA ARG A 13 10.32 -4.70 1.52
C ARG A 13 10.14 -3.76 0.34
N ASP A 14 10.56 -4.18 -0.86
CA ASP A 14 10.38 -3.37 -2.07
C ASP A 14 8.92 -3.12 -2.36
N VAL A 15 8.06 -4.13 -2.18
CA VAL A 15 6.63 -3.98 -2.39
C VAL A 15 6.04 -2.98 -1.40
N VAL A 16 6.46 -3.03 -0.14
CA VAL A 16 6.00 -2.08 0.88
C VAL A 16 6.37 -0.65 0.48
N ILE A 17 7.60 -0.44 0.02
CA ILE A 17 8.05 0.88 -0.40
C ILE A 17 7.26 1.38 -1.60
N GLU A 18 7.07 0.52 -2.62
CA GLU A 18 6.29 0.90 -3.79
C GLU A 18 4.84 1.22 -3.44
N LEU A 19 4.27 0.43 -2.53
CA LEU A 19 2.93 0.68 -2.03
C LEU A 19 2.83 2.07 -1.41
N TYR A 20 3.75 2.40 -0.51
CA TYR A 20 3.78 3.71 0.11
C TYR A 20 3.91 4.81 -0.94
N GLU A 21 4.84 4.65 -1.88
CA GLU A 21 5.10 5.65 -2.91
C GLU A 21 3.87 5.88 -3.81
N SER A 22 3.15 4.82 -4.13
CA SER A 22 1.94 4.94 -4.93
C SER A 22 0.87 5.75 -4.20
N LEU A 23 0.71 5.50 -2.90
CA LEU A 23 -0.26 6.24 -2.10
C LEU A 23 0.18 7.68 -1.89
N ALA A 24 1.45 7.91 -1.60
CA ALA A 24 1.99 9.26 -1.40
C ALA A 24 1.87 10.13 -2.65
N ALA A 25 1.99 9.51 -3.82
CA ALA A 25 1.89 10.24 -5.09
C ALA A 25 0.51 10.87 -5.29
N THR A 26 -0.53 10.30 -4.68
CA THR A 26 -1.88 10.87 -4.80
C THR A 26 -2.01 12.20 -4.06
N ALA A 27 -1.15 12.48 -3.09
CA ALA A 27 -1.22 13.71 -2.32
C ALA A 27 -0.99 14.95 -3.18
N GLU A 28 -0.33 14.79 -4.32
CA GLU A 28 -0.05 15.89 -5.25
C GLU A 28 -1.14 16.08 -6.29
N ARG A 29 -2.18 15.25 -6.25
CA ARG A 29 -3.27 15.29 -7.22
C ARG A 29 -4.54 15.86 -6.58
N PRO A 30 -5.43 16.46 -7.38
CA PRO A 30 -6.69 17.01 -6.86
C PRO A 30 -7.69 15.88 -6.59
N VAL A 31 -7.48 15.15 -5.51
CA VAL A 31 -8.28 13.99 -5.14
C VAL A 31 -9.52 14.43 -4.36
N GLU A 32 -10.66 13.80 -4.67
CA GLU A 32 -11.92 14.03 -3.98
C GLU A 32 -11.72 13.77 -2.47
N ARG A 33 -12.38 14.59 -1.63
CA ARG A 33 -12.14 14.61 -0.18
C ARG A 33 -12.31 13.25 0.50
N THR A 34 -13.40 12.55 0.19
CA THR A 34 -13.68 11.26 0.81
C THR A 34 -12.63 10.23 0.43
N ALA A 35 -12.25 10.21 -0.85
CA ALA A 35 -11.19 9.32 -1.33
C ALA A 35 -9.87 9.66 -0.66
N SER A 36 -9.56 10.94 -0.55
CA SER A 36 -8.31 11.40 0.08
C SER A 36 -8.20 10.92 1.53
N ARG A 37 -9.32 10.88 2.23
CA ARG A 37 -9.37 10.40 3.61
C ARG A 37 -8.94 8.93 3.71
N TRP A 38 -9.54 8.07 2.87
CA TRP A 38 -9.22 6.65 2.87
C TRP A 38 -7.78 6.39 2.44
N ILE A 39 -7.34 7.12 1.42
CA ILE A 39 -5.98 7.01 0.92
C ILE A 39 -4.98 7.45 1.99
N GLY A 40 -5.27 8.54 2.69
CA GLY A 40 -4.41 9.05 3.75
C GLY A 40 -4.24 8.06 4.89
N GLU A 41 -5.31 7.38 5.27
CA GLU A 41 -5.24 6.35 6.30
C GLU A 41 -4.39 5.16 5.84
N ALA A 42 -4.56 4.74 4.59
CA ALA A 42 -3.78 3.65 4.02
C ALA A 42 -2.30 4.04 3.93
N GLU A 43 -2.03 5.28 3.54
CA GLU A 43 -0.66 5.80 3.44
C GLU A 43 0.04 5.76 4.80
N ALA A 44 -0.66 6.14 5.86
CA ALA A 44 -0.10 6.12 7.21
C ALA A 44 0.30 4.70 7.63
N ILE A 45 -0.55 3.72 7.31
CA ILE A 45 -0.25 2.32 7.61
C ILE A 45 0.98 1.85 6.83
N ALA A 46 1.05 2.20 5.54
CA ALA A 46 2.19 1.84 4.70
C ALA A 46 3.48 2.47 5.22
N ALA A 47 3.43 3.71 5.68
CA ALA A 47 4.59 4.39 6.26
C ALA A 47 5.08 3.65 7.51
N ASP A 48 4.16 3.21 8.36
CA ASP A 48 4.51 2.43 9.54
C ASP A 48 5.19 1.12 9.17
N LEU A 49 4.76 0.49 8.08
CA LEU A 49 5.36 -0.76 7.62
C LEU A 49 6.80 -0.58 7.16
N ILE A 50 7.13 0.58 6.60
CA ILE A 50 8.50 0.86 6.16
C ILE A 50 9.45 0.86 7.35
N ASP A 51 9.02 1.41 8.47
CA ASP A 51 9.82 1.53 9.68
C ASP A 51 9.78 0.29 10.57
N ALA A 52 8.80 -0.58 10.36
CA ALA A 52 8.61 -1.77 11.19
C ALA A 52 9.60 -2.88 10.81
N PRO A 53 9.89 -3.80 11.76
CA PRO A 53 10.66 -5.00 11.43
C PRO A 53 9.94 -5.81 10.35
N ASP A 54 10.72 -6.57 9.58
CA ASP A 54 10.17 -7.41 8.53
C ASP A 54 9.54 -8.67 9.14
N ASP A 55 8.31 -8.51 9.63
CA ASP A 55 7.53 -9.59 10.23
C ASP A 55 6.38 -9.94 9.27
N PRO A 56 6.40 -11.11 8.63
CA PRO A 56 5.38 -11.48 7.64
C PRO A 56 3.96 -11.42 8.18
N ASP A 57 3.74 -11.78 9.44
CA ASP A 57 2.40 -11.77 10.02
C ASP A 57 1.87 -10.35 10.20
N VAL A 58 2.74 -9.44 10.64
CA VAL A 58 2.36 -8.04 10.80
C VAL A 58 2.10 -7.41 9.45
N ILE A 59 2.97 -7.68 8.47
CA ILE A 59 2.82 -7.13 7.13
C ILE A 59 1.53 -7.63 6.49
N HIS A 60 1.24 -8.93 6.62
CA HIS A 60 0.00 -9.51 6.10
C HIS A 60 -1.22 -8.82 6.69
N ASP A 61 -1.24 -8.68 8.01
CA ASP A 61 -2.37 -8.08 8.72
C ASP A 61 -2.58 -6.63 8.31
N ARG A 62 -1.51 -5.84 8.26
CA ARG A 62 -1.59 -4.44 7.88
C ARG A 62 -1.96 -4.26 6.42
N ALA A 63 -1.43 -5.11 5.54
CA ALA A 63 -1.75 -5.06 4.11
C ALA A 63 -3.23 -5.37 3.88
N THR A 64 -3.78 -6.33 4.62
CA THR A 64 -5.21 -6.63 4.55
C THR A 64 -6.04 -5.40 4.93
N HIS A 65 -5.61 -4.68 5.95
CA HIS A 65 -6.28 -3.46 6.37
C HIS A 65 -6.20 -2.38 5.27
N ILE A 66 -5.04 -2.25 4.65
CA ILE A 66 -4.88 -1.29 3.55
C ILE A 66 -5.83 -1.61 2.40
N VAL A 67 -5.93 -2.90 2.03
CA VAL A 67 -6.87 -3.32 0.99
C VAL A 67 -8.28 -2.89 1.33
N SER A 68 -8.71 -3.14 2.58
CA SER A 68 -10.05 -2.76 3.03
C SER A 68 -10.28 -1.25 2.92
N LEU A 69 -9.28 -0.46 3.30
CA LEU A 69 -9.40 1.00 3.21
C LEU A 69 -9.53 1.45 1.76
N LEU A 70 -8.71 0.88 0.87
CA LEU A 70 -8.72 1.27 -0.54
C LEU A 70 -9.98 0.81 -1.26
N GLU A 71 -10.62 -0.25 -0.78
CA GLU A 71 -11.90 -0.70 -1.34
C GLU A 71 -13.03 0.30 -1.10
N ASN A 72 -12.86 1.20 -0.15
CA ASN A 72 -13.83 2.25 0.11
C ASN A 72 -13.67 3.44 -0.86
N VAL A 73 -12.60 3.45 -1.64
CA VAL A 73 -12.38 4.51 -2.62
C VAL A 73 -13.17 4.20 -3.89
N ASP A 74 -14.31 4.86 -4.05
CA ASP A 74 -15.16 4.68 -5.25
C ASP A 74 -14.63 5.49 -6.41
N GLU A 75 -14.39 6.77 -6.17
CA GLU A 75 -13.89 7.69 -7.18
C GLU A 75 -12.89 8.64 -6.55
N THR A 76 -11.79 8.86 -7.24
CA THR A 76 -10.80 9.84 -6.77
C THR A 76 -11.06 11.22 -7.34
N GLY A 77 -11.78 11.29 -8.47
CA GLY A 77 -11.97 12.53 -9.17
C GLY A 77 -10.79 12.92 -10.05
N ASP A 78 -9.76 12.09 -10.10
CA ASP A 78 -8.56 12.34 -10.89
C ASP A 78 -8.04 11.02 -11.45
N GLN A 79 -7.89 10.94 -12.76
CA GLN A 79 -7.51 9.70 -13.43
C GLN A 79 -6.14 9.20 -13.00
N VAL A 80 -5.18 10.09 -12.82
CA VAL A 80 -3.83 9.70 -12.40
C VAL A 80 -3.86 9.14 -10.97
N ALA A 81 -4.62 9.79 -10.09
CA ALA A 81 -4.78 9.28 -8.73
C ALA A 81 -5.44 7.91 -8.72
N THR A 82 -6.44 7.69 -9.59
CA THR A 82 -7.09 6.39 -9.70
C THR A 82 -6.08 5.32 -10.08
N GLU A 83 -5.18 5.60 -11.02
CA GLU A 83 -4.16 4.65 -11.43
C GLU A 83 -3.22 4.31 -10.25
N HIS A 84 -2.83 5.32 -9.49
CA HIS A 84 -1.99 5.10 -8.31
C HIS A 84 -2.70 4.25 -7.26
N VAL A 85 -3.99 4.49 -7.04
CA VAL A 85 -4.78 3.71 -6.07
C VAL A 85 -4.89 2.25 -6.54
N GLU A 86 -5.07 2.03 -7.83
CA GLU A 86 -5.17 0.68 -8.37
C GLU A 86 -3.85 -0.08 -8.23
N ILE A 87 -2.73 0.60 -8.48
CA ILE A 87 -1.41 0.01 -8.27
C ILE A 87 -1.22 -0.33 -6.79
N ALA A 88 -1.55 0.60 -5.90
CA ALA A 88 -1.43 0.39 -4.46
C ALA A 88 -2.28 -0.79 -3.99
N LYS A 89 -3.50 -0.89 -4.51
CA LYS A 89 -4.41 -1.97 -4.17
C LYS A 89 -3.85 -3.33 -4.58
N ALA A 90 -3.27 -3.40 -5.78
CA ALA A 90 -2.65 -4.62 -6.27
C ALA A 90 -1.44 -5.01 -5.42
N LEU A 91 -0.60 -4.03 -5.06
CA LEU A 91 0.57 -4.28 -4.23
C LEU A 91 0.18 -4.74 -2.83
N ALA A 92 -0.80 -4.08 -2.22
CA ALA A 92 -1.29 -4.48 -0.91
C ALA A 92 -1.92 -5.87 -0.96
N GLY A 93 -2.61 -6.18 -2.05
CA GLY A 93 -3.19 -7.51 -2.25
C GLY A 93 -2.14 -8.60 -2.32
N ARG A 94 -1.00 -8.32 -2.94
CA ARG A 94 0.11 -9.27 -2.98
C ARG A 94 0.65 -9.54 -1.58
N LEU A 95 0.84 -8.49 -0.79
CA LEU A 95 1.32 -8.63 0.59
C LEU A 95 0.30 -9.37 1.47
N ALA A 96 -0.97 -9.13 1.24
CA ALA A 96 -2.03 -9.78 2.00
C ALA A 96 -2.20 -11.26 1.61
N SER A 97 -1.78 -11.65 0.41
CA SER A 97 -1.90 -13.03 -0.07
C SER A 97 -0.76 -13.92 0.40
N ASP A 98 0.34 -13.33 0.78
CA ASP A 98 1.49 -14.08 1.28
C ASP A 98 1.26 -14.58 2.73
#